data_fc90152be632bea8b4d537228b84ab33
#
_entry.id   fc90152be632bea8b4d537228b84ab33
#
_cell.length_a   1.000
_cell.length_b   1.000
_cell.length_c   1.000
_cell.angle_alpha   90.00
_cell.angle_beta   90.00
_cell.angle_gamma   90.00
#
_symmetry.space_group_name_H-M   'P 1'
#
loop_
_entity.id
_entity.type
_entity.pdbx_description
1 polymer ?
#
loop_
_entity_poly.entity_id
_entity_poly.type
_entity_poly.pdbx_seq_one_letter_code
_entity_poly.pdbx_strand_id
1 'polypeptide(L)'
;MSYLGSVPVEKFLGGISRFQKDVYPKHRDLFEKLAMGQRPEALFITCADSRIDPCLLTQTKPGELFICRVIGNVVPPYPDAVGGVSATIEYAVGVLRVPEVIVCGHTDCGVMRGALHPEALEAFPNVAAWLRYAQVEHRQAEPSAEFLLALTEDNVVAQLKNLRSHPSVAARLEQGDLALHGWVYHIGPGTVTAFDVASGKFAATASM
;
A
#
# COMPACT_ATOMS: atom_id res chain seq x y z
N MET A 1 -18.15 -10.88 18.48
CA MET A 1 -18.49 -10.37 17.14
C MET A 1 -18.79 -11.56 16.25
N SER A 2 -20.06 -11.84 15.95
CA SER A 2 -20.47 -12.91 15.06
C SER A 2 -20.24 -12.41 13.63
N TYR A 3 -19.15 -12.82 13.02
CA TYR A 3 -18.96 -12.58 11.60
C TYR A 3 -19.91 -13.47 10.81
N LEU A 4 -20.73 -12.80 9.98
CA LEU A 4 -21.49 -13.23 8.84
C LEU A 4 -21.20 -14.66 8.39
N GLY A 5 -22.27 -15.44 8.17
CA GLY A 5 -22.18 -16.77 7.61
C GLY A 5 -21.28 -16.81 6.38
N SER A 6 -20.60 -17.93 6.18
CA SER A 6 -19.68 -18.15 5.06
C SER A 6 -20.28 -17.63 3.77
N VAL A 7 -19.62 -16.63 3.18
CA VAL A 7 -20.01 -16.16 1.84
C VAL A 7 -19.65 -17.30 0.88
N PRO A 8 -20.64 -17.93 0.23
CA PRO A 8 -20.36 -19.04 -0.65
C PRO A 8 -19.45 -18.59 -1.80
N VAL A 9 -18.55 -19.47 -2.25
CA VAL A 9 -17.67 -19.20 -3.41
C VAL A 9 -18.47 -18.82 -4.67
N GLU A 10 -19.72 -19.24 -4.74
CA GLU A 10 -20.69 -18.91 -5.79
C GLU A 10 -20.85 -17.38 -6.00
N LYS A 11 -20.73 -16.58 -4.96
CA LYS A 11 -20.74 -15.11 -5.08
C LYS A 11 -19.59 -14.63 -5.97
N PHE A 12 -18.39 -15.17 -5.80
CA PHE A 12 -17.22 -14.80 -6.58
C PHE A 12 -17.30 -15.35 -8.01
N LEU A 13 -17.78 -16.58 -8.19
CA LEU A 13 -18.03 -17.15 -9.51
C LEU A 13 -19.09 -16.35 -10.29
N GLY A 14 -20.15 -15.90 -9.63
CA GLY A 14 -21.12 -14.98 -10.19
C GLY A 14 -20.51 -13.64 -10.59
N GLY A 15 -19.54 -13.13 -9.80
CA GLY A 15 -18.75 -11.95 -10.13
C GLY A 15 -17.92 -12.15 -11.40
N ILE A 16 -17.22 -13.27 -11.52
CA ILE A 16 -16.44 -13.63 -12.73
C ILE A 16 -17.35 -13.70 -13.95
N SER A 17 -18.51 -14.36 -13.83
CA SER A 17 -19.46 -14.46 -14.95
C SER A 17 -19.93 -13.09 -15.43
N ARG A 18 -20.26 -12.15 -14.50
CA ARG A 18 -20.62 -10.77 -14.86
C ARG A 18 -19.46 -10.03 -15.51
N PHE A 19 -18.25 -10.17 -14.98
CA PHE A 19 -17.07 -9.58 -15.61
C PHE A 19 -16.92 -10.02 -17.07
N GLN A 20 -17.00 -11.32 -17.35
CA GLN A 20 -16.86 -11.87 -18.70
C GLN A 20 -17.96 -11.42 -19.66
N LYS A 21 -19.20 -11.32 -19.18
CA LYS A 21 -20.36 -11.02 -20.02
C LYS A 21 -20.62 -9.52 -20.20
N ASP A 22 -20.42 -8.73 -19.11
CA ASP A 22 -20.95 -7.37 -19.06
C ASP A 22 -19.83 -6.32 -18.99
N VAL A 23 -18.63 -6.67 -18.47
CA VAL A 23 -17.54 -5.73 -18.27
C VAL A 23 -16.46 -5.89 -19.34
N TYR A 24 -15.92 -7.10 -19.51
CA TYR A 24 -14.84 -7.36 -20.46
C TYR A 24 -15.16 -6.89 -21.89
N PRO A 25 -16.36 -7.13 -22.46
CA PRO A 25 -16.68 -6.68 -23.82
C PRO A 25 -16.61 -5.16 -23.99
N LYS A 26 -16.92 -4.40 -22.93
CA LYS A 26 -16.85 -2.92 -22.96
C LYS A 26 -15.42 -2.38 -22.87
N HIS A 27 -14.49 -3.20 -22.43
CA HIS A 27 -13.09 -2.84 -22.24
C HIS A 27 -12.15 -3.72 -23.08
N ARG A 28 -12.68 -4.42 -24.10
CA ARG A 28 -11.92 -5.39 -24.90
C ARG A 28 -10.62 -4.81 -25.45
N ASP A 29 -10.68 -3.65 -26.08
CA ASP A 29 -9.51 -2.99 -26.69
C ASP A 29 -8.40 -2.70 -25.66
N LEU A 30 -8.79 -2.36 -24.43
CA LEU A 30 -7.86 -2.16 -23.32
C LEU A 30 -7.16 -3.48 -22.97
N PHE A 31 -7.94 -4.54 -22.77
CA PHE A 31 -7.38 -5.82 -22.35
C PHE A 31 -6.56 -6.50 -23.45
N GLU A 32 -6.92 -6.33 -24.72
CA GLU A 32 -6.13 -6.80 -25.85
C GLU A 32 -4.76 -6.11 -25.91
N LYS A 33 -4.69 -4.80 -25.65
CA LYS A 33 -3.42 -4.08 -25.51
C LYS A 33 -2.61 -4.56 -24.31
N LEU A 34 -3.24 -4.74 -23.15
CA LEU A 34 -2.58 -5.21 -21.94
C LEU A 34 -2.07 -6.64 -22.05
N ALA A 35 -2.69 -7.48 -22.89
CA ALA A 35 -2.22 -8.83 -23.17
C ALA A 35 -0.86 -8.84 -23.92
N MET A 36 -0.51 -7.76 -24.60
CA MET A 36 0.78 -7.61 -25.30
C MET A 36 1.91 -7.09 -24.40
N GLY A 37 1.58 -6.59 -23.20
CA GLY A 37 2.54 -6.08 -22.24
C GLY A 37 1.92 -5.09 -21.25
N GLN A 38 2.74 -4.64 -20.29
CA GLN A 38 2.34 -3.64 -19.30
C GLN A 38 3.36 -2.52 -19.19
N ARG A 39 2.87 -1.33 -18.92
CA ARG A 39 3.69 -0.15 -18.63
C ARG A 39 3.00 0.67 -17.54
N PRO A 40 3.03 0.22 -16.30
CA PRO A 40 2.40 0.94 -15.21
C PRO A 40 3.05 2.30 -14.96
N GLU A 41 2.24 3.25 -14.53
CA GLU A 41 2.66 4.62 -14.25
C GLU A 41 3.23 4.75 -12.83
N ALA A 42 2.80 3.89 -11.90
CA ALA A 42 3.28 3.90 -10.53
C ALA A 42 3.34 2.50 -9.90
N LEU A 43 4.27 2.32 -8.96
CA LEU A 43 4.20 1.28 -7.94
C LEU A 43 3.39 1.82 -6.75
N PHE A 44 2.27 1.17 -6.43
CA PHE A 44 1.42 1.52 -5.30
C PHE A 44 1.56 0.48 -4.18
N ILE A 45 2.21 0.85 -3.08
CA ILE A 45 2.42 -0.01 -1.90
C ILE A 45 1.41 0.38 -0.83
N THR A 46 0.55 -0.55 -0.43
CA THR A 46 -0.49 -0.28 0.56
C THR A 46 -0.82 -1.49 1.43
N CYS A 47 -1.65 -1.26 2.45
CA CYS A 47 -2.09 -2.34 3.33
C CYS A 47 -2.92 -3.40 2.57
N ALA A 48 -2.86 -4.65 3.06
CA ALA A 48 -3.74 -5.74 2.64
C ALA A 48 -5.19 -5.59 3.16
N ASP A 49 -5.48 -4.57 3.96
CA ASP A 49 -6.80 -4.27 4.52
C ASP A 49 -7.86 -4.19 3.41
N SER A 50 -8.98 -4.88 3.59
CA SER A 50 -10.03 -5.00 2.57
C SER A 50 -10.79 -3.70 2.30
N ARG A 51 -10.62 -2.68 3.16
CA ARG A 51 -11.30 -1.38 3.05
C ARG A 51 -10.58 -0.38 2.15
N ILE A 52 -9.33 -0.67 1.73
CA ILE A 52 -8.60 0.15 0.77
C ILE A 52 -8.49 -0.58 -0.57
N ASP A 53 -8.97 0.07 -1.63
CA ASP A 53 -8.82 -0.38 -3.01
C ASP A 53 -8.04 0.69 -3.79
N PRO A 54 -6.80 0.42 -4.19
CA PRO A 54 -5.96 1.41 -4.87
C PRO A 54 -6.57 1.96 -6.15
N CYS A 55 -7.15 1.09 -6.99
CA CYS A 55 -7.69 1.54 -8.26
C CYS A 55 -8.97 2.37 -8.08
N LEU A 56 -9.82 1.99 -7.10
CA LEU A 56 -11.00 2.80 -6.76
C LEU A 56 -10.58 4.15 -6.18
N LEU A 57 -9.58 4.18 -5.29
CA LEU A 57 -9.09 5.40 -4.64
C LEU A 57 -8.50 6.39 -5.64
N THR A 58 -7.72 5.90 -6.60
CA THR A 58 -7.02 6.72 -7.59
C THR A 58 -7.77 6.89 -8.91
N GLN A 59 -8.92 6.22 -9.06
CA GLN A 59 -9.72 6.17 -10.31
C GLN A 59 -8.90 5.68 -11.51
N THR A 60 -7.91 4.81 -11.27
CA THR A 60 -7.06 4.24 -12.30
C THR A 60 -7.69 3.01 -12.96
N LYS A 61 -7.30 2.77 -14.20
CA LYS A 61 -7.70 1.61 -15.01
C LYS A 61 -6.74 0.43 -14.82
N PRO A 62 -7.14 -0.78 -15.18
CA PRO A 62 -6.23 -1.92 -15.25
C PRO A 62 -4.99 -1.59 -16.08
N GLY A 63 -3.80 -1.91 -15.55
CA GLY A 63 -2.52 -1.67 -16.19
C GLY A 63 -1.81 -0.37 -15.82
N GLU A 64 -2.51 0.60 -15.20
CA GLU A 64 -1.92 1.89 -14.80
C GLU A 64 -1.14 1.81 -13.48
N LEU A 65 -1.54 0.93 -12.55
CA LEU A 65 -0.81 0.70 -11.30
C LEU A 65 -0.19 -0.69 -11.24
N PHE A 66 1.05 -0.75 -10.75
CA PHE A 66 1.67 -1.98 -10.26
C PHE A 66 1.48 -2.02 -8.74
N ILE A 67 0.67 -2.95 -8.24
CA ILE A 67 0.18 -2.89 -6.87
C ILE A 67 0.88 -3.92 -5.99
N CYS A 68 1.44 -3.44 -4.85
CA CYS A 68 1.96 -4.26 -3.77
C CYS A 68 1.05 -4.10 -2.55
N ARG A 69 0.34 -5.15 -2.18
CA ARG A 69 -0.49 -5.17 -0.96
C ARG A 69 0.17 -6.02 0.11
N VAL A 70 0.48 -5.41 1.23
CA VAL A 70 1.18 -6.06 2.35
C VAL A 70 0.69 -5.48 3.68
N ILE A 71 0.61 -6.31 4.70
CA ILE A 71 0.14 -5.93 6.04
C ILE A 71 0.89 -4.67 6.52
N GLY A 72 0.13 -3.61 6.87
CA GLY A 72 0.65 -2.34 7.36
C GLY A 72 1.45 -1.52 6.34
N ASN A 73 1.32 -1.78 5.04
CA ASN A 73 2.12 -1.14 3.97
C ASN A 73 3.65 -1.14 4.24
N VAL A 74 4.12 -2.14 4.99
CA VAL A 74 5.51 -2.23 5.47
C VAL A 74 6.45 -2.62 4.34
N VAL A 75 7.55 -1.90 4.23
CA VAL A 75 8.67 -2.14 3.33
C VAL A 75 9.89 -2.51 4.18
N PRO A 76 10.42 -3.73 4.10
CA PRO A 76 11.67 -4.06 4.78
C PRO A 76 12.82 -3.25 4.19
N PRO A 77 13.77 -2.74 5.01
CA PRO A 77 14.96 -2.12 4.48
C PRO A 77 15.87 -3.15 3.80
N TYR A 78 16.63 -2.73 2.80
CA TYR A 78 17.64 -3.57 2.16
C TYR A 78 18.92 -3.60 3.04
N PRO A 79 19.57 -4.76 3.23
CA PRO A 79 19.28 -6.09 2.69
C PRO A 79 18.51 -7.01 3.66
N ASP A 80 17.79 -6.47 4.65
CA ASP A 80 17.28 -7.23 5.80
C ASP A 80 16.27 -8.33 5.44
N ALA A 81 15.55 -8.17 4.34
CA ALA A 81 14.59 -9.18 3.92
C ALA A 81 14.63 -9.42 2.41
N VAL A 82 14.89 -10.66 2.03
CA VAL A 82 14.59 -11.17 0.70
C VAL A 82 13.17 -11.73 0.74
N GLY A 83 12.27 -11.17 -0.06
CA GLY A 83 10.87 -11.60 -0.07
C GLY A 83 10.03 -10.89 -1.12
N GLY A 84 8.74 -11.17 -1.12
CA GLY A 84 7.81 -10.67 -2.15
C GLY A 84 7.79 -9.15 -2.29
N VAL A 85 7.89 -8.40 -1.18
CA VAL A 85 7.90 -6.93 -1.22
C VAL A 85 9.16 -6.41 -1.89
N SER A 86 10.34 -6.87 -1.46
CA SER A 86 11.62 -6.45 -2.04
C SER A 86 11.72 -6.82 -3.53
N ALA A 87 11.28 -8.03 -3.90
CA ALA A 87 11.23 -8.46 -5.29
C ALA A 87 10.24 -7.61 -6.13
N THR A 88 9.09 -7.24 -5.57
CA THR A 88 8.12 -6.37 -6.23
C THR A 88 8.69 -4.98 -6.48
N ILE A 89 9.40 -4.40 -5.50
CA ILE A 89 10.05 -3.10 -5.64
C ILE A 89 11.14 -3.16 -6.73
N GLU A 90 12.01 -4.16 -6.66
CA GLU A 90 13.08 -4.32 -7.65
C GLU A 90 12.53 -4.50 -9.06
N TYR A 91 11.49 -5.31 -9.22
CA TYR A 91 10.85 -5.52 -10.53
C TYR A 91 10.16 -4.25 -11.05
N ALA A 92 9.37 -3.57 -10.22
CA ALA A 92 8.67 -2.36 -10.63
C ALA A 92 9.64 -1.22 -10.98
N VAL A 93 10.64 -0.98 -10.13
CA VAL A 93 11.58 0.14 -10.30
C VAL A 93 12.68 -0.19 -11.29
N GLY A 94 13.26 -1.39 -11.23
CA GLY A 94 14.39 -1.79 -12.05
C GLY A 94 13.98 -2.29 -13.43
N VAL A 95 12.94 -3.13 -13.53
CA VAL A 95 12.54 -3.79 -14.78
C VAL A 95 11.45 -2.97 -15.51
N LEU A 96 10.33 -2.69 -14.84
CA LEU A 96 9.23 -1.93 -15.44
C LEU A 96 9.51 -0.43 -15.51
N ARG A 97 10.47 0.07 -14.74
CA ARG A 97 10.91 1.46 -14.71
C ARG A 97 9.77 2.44 -14.43
N VAL A 98 8.90 2.10 -13.48
CA VAL A 98 7.85 3.04 -13.03
C VAL A 98 8.47 4.38 -12.62
N PRO A 99 7.89 5.53 -13.00
CA PRO A 99 8.41 6.85 -12.60
C PRO A 99 8.03 7.24 -11.17
N GLU A 100 7.00 6.61 -10.60
CA GLU A 100 6.43 6.98 -9.31
C GLU A 100 6.35 5.77 -8.38
N VAL A 101 6.64 5.96 -7.09
CA VAL A 101 6.36 5.00 -6.02
C VAL A 101 5.53 5.69 -4.94
N ILE A 102 4.37 5.12 -4.65
CA ILE A 102 3.44 5.62 -3.65
C ILE A 102 3.38 4.63 -2.49
N VAL A 103 3.67 5.08 -1.28
CA VAL A 103 3.37 4.35 -0.03
C VAL A 103 2.11 4.95 0.56
N CYS A 104 1.05 4.14 0.64
CA CYS A 104 -0.24 4.60 1.14
C CYS A 104 -0.65 3.80 2.39
N GLY A 105 -0.62 4.47 3.54
CA GLY A 105 -1.24 4.01 4.78
C GLY A 105 -2.75 4.30 4.78
N HIS A 106 -3.45 3.86 5.82
CA HIS A 106 -4.86 4.18 6.00
C HIS A 106 -5.23 4.29 7.49
N THR A 107 -6.25 5.08 7.79
CA THR A 107 -6.75 5.21 9.15
C THR A 107 -7.31 3.90 9.70
N ASP A 108 -7.26 3.75 11.02
CA ASP A 108 -7.75 2.56 11.75
C ASP A 108 -7.13 1.24 11.25
N CYS A 109 -5.85 1.26 10.92
CA CYS A 109 -5.14 0.06 10.50
C CYS A 109 -5.00 -0.91 11.69
N GLY A 110 -5.55 -2.12 11.52
CA GLY A 110 -5.54 -3.14 12.56
C GLY A 110 -4.13 -3.56 12.98
N VAL A 111 -3.19 -3.49 12.06
CA VAL A 111 -1.78 -3.83 12.29
C VAL A 111 -1.07 -2.74 13.10
N MET A 112 -1.36 -1.45 12.81
CA MET A 112 -0.82 -0.35 13.62
C MET A 112 -1.39 -0.38 15.04
N ARG A 113 -2.66 -0.69 15.19
CA ARG A 113 -3.28 -0.94 16.50
C ARG A 113 -2.63 -2.13 17.21
N GLY A 114 -2.38 -3.25 16.51
CA GLY A 114 -1.72 -4.44 17.05
C GLY A 114 -0.28 -4.18 17.48
N ALA A 115 0.43 -3.28 16.82
CA ALA A 115 1.81 -2.91 17.19
C ALA A 115 1.91 -2.23 18.56
N LEU A 116 0.81 -1.65 19.07
CA LEU A 116 0.73 -1.08 20.42
C LEU A 116 0.52 -2.14 21.51
N HIS A 117 0.16 -3.36 21.12
CA HIS A 117 -0.16 -4.47 22.01
C HIS A 117 0.65 -5.70 21.62
N PRO A 118 1.98 -5.69 21.80
CA PRO A 118 2.86 -6.79 21.37
C PRO A 118 2.47 -8.14 22.00
N GLU A 119 1.89 -8.12 23.21
CA GLU A 119 1.37 -9.30 23.89
C GLU A 119 0.23 -9.98 23.10
N ALA A 120 -0.59 -9.21 22.39
CA ALA A 120 -1.65 -9.76 21.52
C ALA A 120 -1.09 -10.40 20.25
N LEU A 121 0.17 -10.16 19.91
CA LEU A 121 0.86 -10.72 18.74
C LEU A 121 1.65 -12.00 19.03
N GLU A 122 1.75 -12.43 20.29
CA GLU A 122 2.47 -13.65 20.66
C GLU A 122 1.96 -14.89 19.91
N ALA A 123 0.63 -14.95 19.68
CA ALA A 123 0.02 -16.02 18.90
C ALA A 123 0.25 -15.91 17.37
N PHE A 124 0.84 -14.81 16.90
CA PHE A 124 1.03 -14.49 15.48
C PHE A 124 2.48 -14.14 15.17
N PRO A 125 3.44 -15.08 15.30
CA PRO A 125 4.88 -14.80 15.24
C PRO A 125 5.32 -14.15 13.91
N ASN A 126 4.68 -14.48 12.80
CA ASN A 126 4.99 -13.87 11.50
C ASN A 126 4.55 -12.40 11.45
N VAL A 127 3.41 -12.05 12.05
CA VAL A 127 2.95 -10.66 12.14
C VAL A 127 3.88 -9.86 13.05
N ALA A 128 4.22 -10.40 14.22
CA ALA A 128 5.15 -9.79 15.16
C ALA A 128 6.54 -9.54 14.51
N ALA A 129 7.10 -10.55 13.85
CA ALA A 129 8.36 -10.42 13.14
C ALA A 129 8.31 -9.40 11.99
N TRP A 130 7.17 -9.28 11.31
CA TRP A 130 6.97 -8.33 10.23
C TRP A 130 6.90 -6.90 10.73
N LEU A 131 6.21 -6.66 11.84
CA LEU A 131 6.02 -5.32 12.41
C LEU A 131 7.30 -4.66 12.93
N ARG A 132 8.38 -5.41 13.14
CA ARG A 132 9.69 -4.81 13.46
C ARG A 132 10.17 -3.79 12.43
N TYR A 133 9.73 -3.91 11.17
CA TYR A 133 10.06 -2.99 10.09
C TYR A 133 9.15 -1.75 10.04
N ALA A 134 8.06 -1.74 10.79
CA ALA A 134 7.17 -0.58 10.88
C ALA A 134 7.80 0.57 11.66
N GLN A 135 8.87 0.31 12.44
CA GLN A 135 9.58 1.29 13.29
C GLN A 135 8.64 2.07 14.22
N VAL A 136 7.61 1.39 14.69
CA VAL A 136 6.67 1.94 15.66
C VAL A 136 7.37 2.04 17.01
N GLU A 137 7.69 3.24 17.45
CA GLU A 137 8.14 3.45 18.82
C GLU A 137 6.96 3.19 19.77
N HIS A 138 7.17 2.27 20.71
CA HIS A 138 6.16 1.93 21.71
C HIS A 138 5.92 3.14 22.64
N ARG A 139 4.92 3.93 22.32
CA ARG A 139 4.41 4.95 23.23
C ARG A 139 3.31 4.30 24.07
N GLN A 140 3.52 4.30 25.39
CA GLN A 140 2.50 3.85 26.37
C GLN A 140 1.38 4.90 26.41
N ALA A 141 0.42 4.81 25.51
CA ALA A 141 -0.79 5.65 25.53
C ALA A 141 -2.01 4.82 25.15
N GLU A 142 -3.14 5.11 25.77
CA GLU A 142 -4.44 4.63 25.29
C GLU A 142 -4.60 5.09 23.83
N PRO A 143 -4.88 4.17 22.90
CA PRO A 143 -4.87 4.48 21.47
C PRO A 143 -6.08 5.32 21.07
N SER A 144 -5.96 6.65 21.14
CA SER A 144 -6.94 7.55 20.52
C SER A 144 -6.86 7.47 18.99
N ALA A 145 -7.89 7.97 18.31
CA ALA A 145 -7.91 8.01 16.86
C ALA A 145 -6.77 8.90 16.30
N GLU A 146 -6.49 10.02 16.99
CA GLU A 146 -5.40 10.94 16.63
C GLU A 146 -4.03 10.28 16.81
N PHE A 147 -3.87 9.50 17.88
CA PHE A 147 -2.63 8.76 18.11
C PHE A 147 -2.40 7.68 17.04
N LEU A 148 -3.44 6.92 16.67
CA LEU A 148 -3.36 5.92 15.60
C LEU A 148 -3.09 6.56 14.23
N LEU A 149 -3.63 7.76 13.99
CA LEU A 149 -3.33 8.51 12.79
C LEU A 149 -1.85 8.92 12.76
N ALA A 150 -1.35 9.53 13.82
CA ALA A 150 0.06 9.92 13.93
C ALA A 150 0.99 8.71 13.73
N LEU A 151 0.65 7.57 14.32
CA LEU A 151 1.39 6.33 14.14
C LEU A 151 1.38 5.84 12.68
N THR A 152 0.25 5.99 12.00
CA THR A 152 0.13 5.64 10.57
C THR A 152 0.97 6.57 9.71
N GLU A 153 0.98 7.86 10.00
CA GLU A 153 1.80 8.87 9.32
C GLU A 153 3.29 8.60 9.52
N ASP A 154 3.72 8.36 10.77
CA ASP A 154 5.10 7.99 11.10
C ASP A 154 5.54 6.70 10.36
N ASN A 155 4.66 5.69 10.32
CA ASN A 155 4.92 4.47 9.57
C ASN A 155 5.11 4.76 8.08
N VAL A 156 4.26 5.57 7.45
CA VAL A 156 4.42 5.92 6.02
C VAL A 156 5.78 6.57 5.77
N VAL A 157 6.19 7.52 6.61
CA VAL A 157 7.50 8.18 6.51
C VAL A 157 8.66 7.18 6.68
N ALA A 158 8.55 6.27 7.65
CA ALA A 158 9.52 5.20 7.87
C ALA A 158 9.66 4.30 6.62
N GLN A 159 8.55 3.96 5.98
CA GLN A 159 8.58 3.12 4.77
C GLN A 159 9.18 3.87 3.56
N LEU A 160 8.96 5.17 3.42
CA LEU A 160 9.67 5.98 2.42
C LEU A 160 11.19 5.98 2.65
N LYS A 161 11.63 6.00 3.91
CA LYS A 161 13.04 5.87 4.28
C LYS A 161 13.59 4.48 3.93
N ASN A 162 12.83 3.42 4.27
CA ASN A 162 13.21 2.06 3.94
C ASN A 162 13.32 1.84 2.42
N LEU A 163 12.40 2.39 1.62
CA LEU A 163 12.47 2.35 0.15
C LEU A 163 13.80 2.88 -0.38
N ARG A 164 14.31 3.98 0.18
CA ARG A 164 15.57 4.59 -0.26
C ARG A 164 16.78 3.69 -0.05
N SER A 165 16.71 2.68 0.83
CA SER A 165 17.79 1.71 1.03
C SER A 165 17.89 0.68 -0.11
N HIS A 166 16.83 0.48 -0.90
CA HIS A 166 16.84 -0.47 -2.02
C HIS A 166 17.70 0.06 -3.17
N PRO A 167 18.70 -0.72 -3.65
CA PRO A 167 19.65 -0.24 -4.67
C PRO A 167 18.98 0.27 -5.96
N SER A 168 17.92 -0.39 -6.43
CA SER A 168 17.17 0.04 -7.62
C SER A 168 16.48 1.39 -7.42
N VAL A 169 15.97 1.64 -6.20
CA VAL A 169 15.32 2.91 -5.84
C VAL A 169 16.38 4.00 -5.71
N ALA A 170 17.46 3.75 -4.94
CA ALA A 170 18.53 4.72 -4.73
C ALA A 170 19.14 5.20 -6.06
N ALA A 171 19.49 4.27 -6.95
CA ALA A 171 20.06 4.59 -8.25
C ALA A 171 19.14 5.47 -9.12
N ARG A 172 17.83 5.22 -9.09
CA ARG A 172 16.88 5.99 -9.90
C ARG A 172 16.53 7.34 -9.29
N LEU A 173 16.57 7.47 -7.95
CA LEU A 173 16.48 8.78 -7.29
C LEU A 173 17.66 9.67 -7.62
N GLU A 174 18.89 9.10 -7.68
CA GLU A 174 20.10 9.82 -8.08
C GLU A 174 20.04 10.28 -9.55
N GLN A 175 19.40 9.48 -10.42
CA GLN A 175 19.16 9.84 -11.83
C GLN A 175 18.07 10.91 -12.00
N GLY A 176 17.26 11.17 -10.97
CA GLY A 176 16.16 12.13 -11.02
C GLY A 176 14.96 11.67 -11.84
N ASP A 177 14.83 10.38 -12.12
CA ASP A 177 13.76 9.79 -12.92
C ASP A 177 12.79 8.90 -12.11
N LEU A 178 12.81 9.04 -10.78
CA LEU A 178 11.90 8.40 -9.83
C LEU A 178 11.45 9.40 -8.76
N ALA A 179 10.16 9.43 -8.44
CA ALA A 179 9.64 10.16 -7.29
C ALA A 179 9.01 9.22 -6.25
N LEU A 180 9.10 9.59 -4.96
CA LEU A 180 8.50 8.85 -3.85
C LEU A 180 7.44 9.70 -3.19
N HIS A 181 6.26 9.12 -2.95
CA HIS A 181 5.11 9.77 -2.32
C HIS A 181 4.64 8.99 -1.10
N GLY A 182 4.34 9.70 -0.01
CA GLY A 182 3.71 9.15 1.18
C GLY A 182 2.28 9.67 1.30
N TRP A 183 1.30 8.77 1.37
CA TRP A 183 -0.12 9.11 1.50
C TRP A 183 -0.74 8.41 2.69
N VAL A 184 -1.79 9.03 3.25
CA VAL A 184 -2.69 8.38 4.21
C VAL A 184 -4.12 8.54 3.72
N TYR A 185 -4.79 7.41 3.51
CA TYR A 185 -6.20 7.35 3.17
C TYR A 185 -7.05 7.35 4.45
N HIS A 186 -7.92 8.33 4.58
CA HIS A 186 -8.88 8.45 5.66
C HIS A 186 -10.19 7.77 5.26
N ILE A 187 -10.39 6.53 5.74
CA ILE A 187 -11.49 5.66 5.30
C ILE A 187 -12.86 6.30 5.52
N GLY A 188 -13.10 6.90 6.70
CA GLY A 188 -14.40 7.47 7.05
C GLY A 188 -14.81 8.65 6.16
N PRO A 189 -14.00 9.71 6.04
CA PRO A 189 -14.32 10.88 5.21
C PRO A 189 -14.03 10.66 3.72
N GLY A 190 -13.33 9.59 3.32
CA GLY A 190 -12.97 9.35 1.92
C GLY A 190 -11.93 10.30 1.36
N THR A 191 -11.07 10.87 2.23
CA THR A 191 -10.04 11.84 1.85
C THR A 191 -8.64 11.24 1.90
N VAL A 192 -7.67 11.89 1.24
CA VAL A 192 -6.25 11.52 1.28
C VAL A 192 -5.45 12.72 1.75
N THR A 193 -4.51 12.48 2.66
CA THR A 193 -3.44 13.42 2.98
C THR A 193 -2.13 12.94 2.38
N ALA A 194 -1.29 13.86 1.93
CA ALA A 194 0.02 13.59 1.36
C ALA A 194 1.12 14.20 2.22
N PHE A 195 2.24 13.48 2.33
CA PHE A 195 3.43 13.94 3.02
C PHE A 195 4.15 14.99 2.18
N ASP A 196 4.25 16.20 2.72
CA ASP A 196 5.07 17.27 2.15
C ASP A 196 6.48 17.21 2.75
N VAL A 197 7.45 16.90 1.91
CA VAL A 197 8.86 16.77 2.31
C VAL A 197 9.42 18.11 2.81
N ALA A 198 8.95 19.24 2.27
CA ALA A 198 9.47 20.55 2.64
C ALA A 198 9.06 20.96 4.06
N SER A 199 7.81 20.69 4.44
CA SER A 199 7.30 21.00 5.78
C SER A 199 7.47 19.84 6.78
N GLY A 200 7.71 18.61 6.30
CA GLY A 200 7.74 17.40 7.12
C GLY A 200 6.37 17.00 7.69
N LYS A 201 5.28 17.41 7.06
CA LYS A 201 3.91 17.20 7.56
C LYS A 201 3.00 16.62 6.48
N PHE A 202 1.94 15.95 6.93
CA PHE A 202 0.85 15.56 6.05
C PHE A 202 -0.13 16.72 5.86
N ALA A 203 -0.50 16.98 4.62
CA ALA A 203 -1.48 17.99 4.25
C ALA A 203 -2.54 17.40 3.32
N ALA A 204 -3.73 18.00 3.31
CA ALA A 204 -4.77 17.60 2.36
C ALA A 204 -4.23 17.72 0.93
N THR A 205 -4.49 16.70 0.11
CA THR A 205 -4.24 16.81 -1.33
C THR A 205 -5.14 17.92 -1.84
N ALA A 206 -4.55 19.02 -2.27
CA ALA A 206 -5.31 20.08 -2.91
C ALA A 206 -6.09 19.44 -4.08
N SER A 207 -7.37 19.70 -4.15
CA SER A 207 -8.15 19.40 -5.35
C SER A 207 -7.46 20.10 -6.52
N MET A 208 -6.73 19.31 -7.31
CA MET A 208 -6.15 19.77 -8.57
C MET A 208 -7.25 20.05 -9.57
#